data_6a4761e8b570e0737f5529b64c1e469f
#
_entry.id   6a4761e8b570e0737f5529b64c1e469f
#
_cell.length_a   1.000
_cell.length_b   1.000
_cell.length_c   1.000
_cell.angle_alpha   90.00
_cell.angle_beta   90.00
_cell.angle_gamma   90.00
#
_symmetry.space_group_name_H-M   'P 1'
#
loop_
_entity.id
_entity.type
_entity.pdbx_description
1 polymer ?
#
loop_
_entity_poly.entity_id
_entity_poly.type
_entity_poly.pdbx_seq_one_letter_code
_entity_poly.pdbx_strand_id
1 'polypeptide(L)'
;MRHDRPAYGRRWLLGPAAGVVALLLIAASSGQAQQRAGGAAGGASVDRGRYLVNITGCHDCHSPKSQGMTPDPARLLSGRPATTKMPTKADGEIHTSLDLTAWWGPWGQTVASNLTPDPATGLPSRGYNEKTFIQTMRTGKKPNGMAVMPPMPVEVYQNLTDDDLRSIWMYLATLKPVRNAVLAGIPNPTAK
;
A
#
# COMPACT_ATOMS: atom_id res chain seq x y z
N MET A 1 -10.65 -68.72 -23.35
CA MET A 1 -9.55 -69.08 -22.44
C MET A 1 -9.74 -68.35 -21.13
N ARG A 2 -10.02 -69.10 -20.06
CA ARG A 2 -10.21 -68.56 -18.69
C ARG A 2 -8.86 -68.51 -18.02
N HIS A 3 -8.54 -67.43 -17.31
CA HIS A 3 -7.42 -67.44 -16.35
C HIS A 3 -7.91 -66.95 -15.00
N ASP A 4 -7.74 -67.89 -14.07
CA ASP A 4 -8.13 -67.81 -12.67
C ASP A 4 -7.30 -66.79 -11.88
N ARG A 5 -7.96 -66.17 -10.89
CA ARG A 5 -7.34 -65.35 -9.87
C ARG A 5 -7.05 -66.18 -8.64
N PRO A 6 -5.89 -66.10 -8.02
CA PRO A 6 -5.76 -66.57 -6.62
C PRO A 6 -6.03 -65.43 -5.65
N ALA A 7 -6.89 -65.70 -4.68
CA ALA A 7 -7.13 -64.90 -3.50
C ALA A 7 -6.00 -65.08 -2.50
N TYR A 8 -5.38 -63.99 -2.02
CA TYR A 8 -4.57 -63.98 -0.81
C TYR A 8 -5.14 -62.98 0.19
N GLY A 9 -5.89 -63.50 1.15
CA GLY A 9 -6.28 -62.77 2.33
C GLY A 9 -5.08 -62.68 3.30
N ARG A 10 -4.69 -61.44 3.61
CA ARG A 10 -3.83 -61.15 4.77
C ARG A 10 -4.60 -60.19 5.69
N ARG A 11 -5.14 -60.76 6.76
CA ARG A 11 -5.67 -60.00 7.91
C ARG A 11 -4.45 -59.41 8.65
N TRP A 12 -4.31 -58.10 8.63
CA TRP A 12 -3.41 -57.38 9.53
C TRP A 12 -4.22 -56.97 10.76
N LEU A 13 -3.88 -57.57 11.88
CA LEU A 13 -4.36 -57.16 13.20
C LEU A 13 -3.58 -55.87 13.56
N LEU A 14 -4.22 -54.72 13.42
CA LEU A 14 -3.70 -53.48 13.93
C LEU A 14 -4.01 -53.38 15.42
N GLY A 15 -2.96 -53.46 16.26
CA GLY A 15 -3.04 -53.24 17.69
C GLY A 15 -3.30 -51.80 18.06
N PRO A 16 -3.76 -51.50 19.31
CA PRO A 16 -4.23 -50.16 19.71
C PRO A 16 -3.13 -49.09 19.91
N ALA A 17 -1.91 -49.32 19.47
CA ALA A 17 -0.80 -48.37 19.67
C ALA A 17 -0.69 -47.27 18.60
N ALA A 18 -1.40 -47.37 17.47
CA ALA A 18 -1.31 -46.40 16.39
C ALA A 18 -2.21 -45.17 16.59
N GLY A 19 -3.19 -45.21 17.49
CA GLY A 19 -4.17 -44.13 17.70
C GLY A 19 -3.64 -42.93 18.50
N VAL A 20 -2.66 -43.15 19.40
CA VAL A 20 -2.20 -42.09 20.32
C VAL A 20 -1.20 -41.14 19.67
N VAL A 21 -0.38 -41.63 18.71
CA VAL A 21 0.61 -40.78 18.02
C VAL A 21 -0.04 -39.84 17.01
N ALA A 22 -1.13 -40.22 16.37
CA ALA A 22 -1.84 -39.38 15.40
C ALA A 22 -2.54 -38.17 16.05
N LEU A 23 -3.04 -38.33 17.30
CA LEU A 23 -3.70 -37.25 18.04
C LEU A 23 -2.73 -36.17 18.55
N LEU A 24 -1.46 -36.52 18.82
CA LEU A 24 -0.45 -35.54 19.27
C LEU A 24 0.12 -34.69 18.11
N LEU A 25 0.11 -35.18 16.87
CA LEU A 25 0.56 -34.42 15.71
C LEU A 25 -0.48 -33.41 15.20
N ILE A 26 -1.77 -33.63 15.46
CA ILE A 26 -2.83 -32.67 15.05
C ILE A 26 -2.89 -31.47 16.03
N ALA A 27 -2.52 -31.64 17.29
CA ALA A 27 -2.51 -30.57 18.28
C ALA A 27 -1.36 -29.55 18.04
N ALA A 28 -0.24 -29.96 17.43
CA ALA A 28 0.88 -29.08 17.15
C ALA A 28 0.68 -28.17 15.92
N SER A 29 -0.19 -28.55 14.97
CA SER A 29 -0.46 -27.76 13.77
C SER A 29 -1.52 -26.67 13.96
N SER A 30 -2.37 -26.77 14.97
CA SER A 30 -3.38 -25.75 15.27
C SER A 30 -2.80 -24.50 15.98
N GLY A 31 -1.67 -24.63 16.66
CA GLY A 31 -1.02 -23.49 17.32
C GLY A 31 -0.36 -22.47 16.36
N GLN A 32 0.10 -22.92 15.19
CA GLN A 32 0.77 -22.03 14.23
C GLN A 32 -0.21 -21.25 13.34
N ALA A 33 -1.41 -21.75 13.12
CA ALA A 33 -2.45 -21.04 12.40
C ALA A 33 -3.03 -19.89 13.23
N GLN A 34 -3.14 -20.08 14.55
CA GLN A 34 -3.67 -19.08 15.47
C GLN A 34 -2.71 -17.90 15.70
N GLN A 35 -1.39 -18.13 15.65
CA GLN A 35 -0.41 -17.05 15.77
C GLN A 35 -0.36 -16.12 14.56
N ARG A 36 -0.77 -16.56 13.37
CA ARG A 36 -0.89 -15.70 12.17
C ARG A 36 -2.16 -14.84 12.16
N ALA A 37 -3.22 -15.26 12.87
CA ALA A 37 -4.45 -14.48 13.00
C ALA A 37 -4.42 -13.47 14.16
N GLY A 38 -3.49 -13.61 15.12
CA GLY A 38 -3.35 -12.74 16.30
C GLY A 38 -2.54 -11.45 16.05
N GLY A 39 -2.08 -11.19 14.84
CA GLY A 39 -1.28 -9.99 14.50
C GLY A 39 -2.08 -8.69 14.30
N ALA A 40 -3.38 -8.65 14.64
CA ALA A 40 -4.23 -7.50 14.35
C ALA A 40 -4.67 -6.68 15.58
N ALA A 41 -4.15 -6.95 16.78
CA ALA A 41 -4.51 -6.24 18.02
C ALA A 41 -3.35 -5.41 18.61
N GLY A 42 -2.36 -5.05 17.81
CA GLY A 42 -1.34 -4.09 18.21
C GLY A 42 -1.76 -2.69 17.73
N GLY A 43 -1.76 -1.70 18.63
CA GLY A 43 -2.01 -0.30 18.28
C GLY A 43 -1.08 0.21 17.17
N ALA A 44 -1.15 1.48 16.84
CA ALA A 44 -0.37 2.10 15.78
C ALA A 44 1.15 1.85 15.95
N SER A 45 1.83 1.47 14.85
CA SER A 45 3.28 1.23 14.86
C SER A 45 3.93 1.53 13.50
N VAL A 46 5.24 1.81 13.52
CA VAL A 46 6.04 2.05 12.30
C VAL A 46 6.02 0.84 11.37
N ASP A 47 6.13 -0.38 11.91
CA ASP A 47 6.16 -1.61 11.10
C ASP A 47 4.80 -1.87 10.44
N ARG A 48 3.70 -1.63 11.15
CA ARG A 48 2.35 -1.66 10.56
C ARG A 48 2.22 -0.62 9.45
N GLY A 49 2.74 0.59 9.69
CA GLY A 49 2.74 1.66 8.68
C GLY A 49 3.55 1.30 7.44
N ARG A 50 4.73 0.72 7.61
CA ARG A 50 5.54 0.21 6.49
C ARG A 50 4.79 -0.82 5.67
N TYR A 51 4.17 -1.78 6.34
CA TYR A 51 3.36 -2.81 5.69
C TYR A 51 2.22 -2.17 4.89
N LEU A 52 1.45 -1.28 5.50
CA LEU A 52 0.32 -0.60 4.85
C LEU A 52 0.76 0.21 3.63
N VAL A 53 1.79 1.03 3.74
CA VAL A 53 2.34 1.83 2.63
C VAL A 53 2.70 0.95 1.43
N ASN A 54 3.24 -0.25 1.68
CA ASN A 54 3.58 -1.20 0.62
C ASN A 54 2.34 -1.83 -0.02
N ILE A 55 1.36 -2.29 0.78
CA ILE A 55 0.22 -3.04 0.23
C ILE A 55 -0.89 -2.15 -0.33
N THR A 56 -0.98 -0.89 0.10
CA THR A 56 -1.99 0.06 -0.40
C THR A 56 -1.53 0.87 -1.61
N GLY A 57 -0.38 0.54 -2.20
CA GLY A 57 0.08 1.11 -3.45
C GLY A 57 0.63 2.55 -3.37
N CYS A 58 1.01 3.04 -2.18
CA CYS A 58 1.58 4.39 -2.07
C CYS A 58 2.83 4.57 -2.96
N HIS A 59 3.66 3.53 -3.07
CA HIS A 59 4.85 3.55 -3.90
C HIS A 59 4.55 3.61 -5.41
N ASP A 60 3.36 3.14 -5.85
CA ASP A 60 3.02 3.09 -7.28
C ASP A 60 3.00 4.50 -7.88
N CYS A 61 2.50 5.46 -7.11
CA CYS A 61 2.38 6.85 -7.53
C CYS A 61 3.45 7.75 -6.92
N HIS A 62 3.74 7.59 -5.62
CA HIS A 62 4.56 8.54 -4.88
C HIS A 62 6.07 8.25 -4.90
N SER A 63 6.52 7.14 -5.52
CA SER A 63 7.94 6.86 -5.71
C SER A 63 8.34 6.98 -7.17
N PRO A 64 9.34 7.80 -7.53
CA PRO A 64 9.95 7.75 -8.85
C PRO A 64 10.42 6.34 -9.19
N LYS A 65 10.47 6.00 -10.47
CA LYS A 65 10.93 4.69 -10.92
C LYS A 65 12.39 4.78 -11.43
N SER A 66 13.18 3.73 -11.14
CA SER A 66 14.55 3.61 -11.62
C SER A 66 14.65 2.86 -12.95
N GLN A 67 14.02 1.67 -13.00
CA GLN A 67 13.94 0.83 -14.20
C GLN A 67 12.54 0.21 -14.28
N GLY A 68 11.89 0.33 -15.43
CA GLY A 68 10.53 -0.15 -15.61
C GLY A 68 9.60 0.45 -14.55
N MET A 69 8.92 -0.41 -13.77
CA MET A 69 7.99 0.00 -12.71
C MET A 69 8.57 -0.11 -11.29
N THR A 70 9.89 -0.36 -11.15
CA THR A 70 10.53 -0.52 -9.85
C THR A 70 10.74 0.85 -9.18
N PRO A 71 10.24 1.07 -7.95
CA PRO A 71 10.52 2.26 -7.18
C PRO A 71 12.02 2.49 -6.99
N ASP A 72 12.47 3.72 -7.16
CA ASP A 72 13.86 4.11 -6.92
C ASP A 72 14.14 4.11 -5.41
N PRO A 73 15.03 3.21 -4.90
CA PRO A 73 15.30 3.08 -3.48
C PRO A 73 15.93 4.33 -2.86
N ALA A 74 16.59 5.17 -3.66
CA ALA A 74 17.19 6.43 -3.18
C ALA A 74 16.14 7.54 -3.01
N ARG A 75 14.96 7.42 -3.62
CA ARG A 75 13.93 8.46 -3.67
C ARG A 75 12.54 7.94 -3.33
N LEU A 76 12.44 6.94 -2.44
CA LEU A 76 11.15 6.39 -2.02
C LEU A 76 10.22 7.49 -1.50
N LEU A 77 8.98 7.47 -1.99
CA LEU A 77 7.88 8.36 -1.59
C LEU A 77 8.18 9.86 -1.74
N SER A 78 9.19 10.23 -2.54
CA SER A 78 9.58 11.63 -2.77
C SER A 78 8.71 12.35 -3.80
N GLY A 79 7.70 11.70 -4.35
CA GLY A 79 6.82 12.26 -5.38
C GLY A 79 7.46 12.35 -6.76
N ARG A 80 6.78 13.04 -7.68
CA ARG A 80 7.28 13.26 -9.03
C ARG A 80 8.58 14.07 -9.01
N PRO A 81 9.64 13.65 -9.73
CA PRO A 81 10.84 14.47 -9.86
C PRO A 81 10.51 15.82 -10.52
N ALA A 82 10.93 16.92 -9.89
CA ALA A 82 10.64 18.29 -10.35
C ALA A 82 11.16 18.58 -11.77
N THR A 83 12.20 17.86 -12.20
CA THR A 83 12.83 18.01 -13.51
C THR A 83 12.16 17.21 -14.63
N THR A 84 11.18 16.34 -14.30
CA THR A 84 10.54 15.48 -15.29
C THR A 84 9.47 16.25 -16.06
N LYS A 85 9.54 16.20 -17.42
CA LYS A 85 8.56 16.83 -18.30
C LYS A 85 7.15 16.27 -18.04
N MET A 86 6.16 17.16 -17.97
CA MET A 86 4.76 16.76 -17.79
C MET A 86 4.22 16.04 -19.03
N PRO A 87 3.33 15.03 -18.85
CA PRO A 87 2.66 14.39 -19.97
C PRO A 87 1.79 15.40 -20.73
N THR A 88 1.70 15.22 -22.03
CA THR A 88 0.84 16.06 -22.90
C THR A 88 -0.61 15.67 -22.69
N LYS A 89 -1.51 16.68 -22.66
CA LYS A 89 -2.95 16.46 -22.64
C LYS A 89 -3.39 15.85 -23.97
N ALA A 90 -4.25 14.82 -23.93
CA ALA A 90 -5.06 14.41 -25.06
C ALA A 90 -6.55 14.48 -24.67
N ASP A 91 -7.40 14.87 -25.61
CA ASP A 91 -8.80 15.12 -25.33
C ASP A 91 -9.60 13.80 -25.11
N GLY A 92 -10.44 13.81 -24.09
CA GLY A 92 -11.39 12.72 -23.82
C GLY A 92 -10.85 11.51 -23.08
N GLU A 93 -9.54 11.46 -22.75
CA GLU A 93 -8.93 10.29 -22.13
C GLU A 93 -8.17 10.64 -20.84
N ILE A 94 -7.87 9.61 -20.06
CA ILE A 94 -6.96 9.71 -18.91
C ILE A 94 -5.56 9.34 -19.37
N HIS A 95 -4.61 10.25 -19.18
CA HIS A 95 -3.20 10.05 -19.50
C HIS A 95 -2.35 10.02 -18.24
N THR A 96 -1.28 9.24 -18.28
CA THR A 96 -0.31 9.16 -17.19
C THR A 96 1.12 9.21 -17.75
N SER A 97 2.05 9.68 -16.92
CA SER A 97 3.48 9.49 -17.17
C SER A 97 3.82 7.99 -17.04
N LEU A 98 4.85 7.53 -17.78
CA LEU A 98 5.28 6.12 -17.74
C LEU A 98 5.67 5.64 -16.34
N ASP A 99 6.09 6.55 -15.47
CA ASP A 99 6.46 6.27 -14.08
C ASP A 99 5.29 6.42 -13.10
N LEU A 100 4.08 6.63 -13.59
CA LEU A 100 2.84 6.79 -12.80
C LEU A 100 2.91 7.93 -11.76
N THR A 101 3.71 8.95 -11.96
CA THR A 101 3.83 10.07 -11.01
C THR A 101 3.07 11.33 -11.42
N ALA A 102 2.46 11.34 -12.61
CA ALA A 102 1.58 12.42 -13.07
C ALA A 102 0.45 11.90 -13.94
N TRP A 103 -0.69 12.57 -13.88
CA TRP A 103 -1.91 12.21 -14.61
C TRP A 103 -2.59 13.44 -15.19
N TRP A 104 -3.28 13.22 -16.31
CA TRP A 104 -4.26 14.12 -16.88
C TRP A 104 -5.61 13.42 -16.98
N GLY A 105 -6.68 14.13 -16.67
CA GLY A 105 -8.05 13.63 -16.81
C GLY A 105 -9.07 14.77 -16.77
N PRO A 106 -10.38 14.46 -16.73
CA PRO A 106 -11.44 15.48 -16.64
C PRO A 106 -11.27 16.43 -15.46
N TRP A 107 -10.64 15.98 -14.39
CA TRP A 107 -10.35 16.80 -13.19
C TRP A 107 -9.17 17.78 -13.36
N GLY A 108 -8.42 17.71 -14.43
CA GLY A 108 -7.20 18.48 -14.69
C GLY A 108 -5.93 17.66 -14.58
N GLN A 109 -4.86 18.28 -14.13
CA GLN A 109 -3.54 17.69 -13.99
C GLN A 109 -3.22 17.38 -12.53
N THR A 110 -2.90 16.13 -12.23
CA THR A 110 -2.48 15.68 -10.90
C THR A 110 -1.02 15.26 -10.92
N VAL A 111 -0.32 15.57 -9.85
CA VAL A 111 1.10 15.23 -9.67
C VAL A 111 1.28 14.60 -8.30
N ALA A 112 1.98 13.48 -8.25
CA ALA A 112 2.27 12.78 -7.01
C ALA A 112 3.18 13.61 -6.11
N SER A 113 2.69 13.86 -4.91
CA SER A 113 3.35 14.72 -3.92
C SER A 113 4.54 14.05 -3.26
N ASN A 114 5.50 14.84 -2.78
CA ASN A 114 6.57 14.40 -1.89
C ASN A 114 5.98 14.08 -0.51
N LEU A 115 6.01 12.81 -0.11
CA LEU A 115 5.52 12.32 1.19
C LEU A 115 6.64 12.15 2.23
N THR A 116 7.89 12.50 1.89
CA THR A 116 8.97 12.43 2.86
C THR A 116 8.87 13.56 3.90
N PRO A 117 9.53 13.44 5.06
CA PRO A 117 9.54 14.48 6.09
C PRO A 117 10.50 15.64 5.77
N ASP A 118 10.80 15.90 4.48
CA ASP A 118 11.64 17.04 4.10
C ASP A 118 10.96 18.36 4.49
N PRO A 119 11.62 19.23 5.31
CA PRO A 119 10.97 20.40 5.87
C PRO A 119 10.67 21.48 4.82
N ALA A 120 11.35 21.47 3.68
CA ALA A 120 11.18 22.49 2.65
C ALA A 120 10.22 22.07 1.53
N THR A 121 10.12 20.77 1.23
CA THR A 121 9.38 20.28 0.04
C THR A 121 8.50 19.08 0.32
N GLY A 122 8.60 18.49 1.51
CA GLY A 122 7.84 17.30 1.92
C GLY A 122 6.52 17.63 2.62
N LEU A 123 6.04 16.67 3.42
CA LEU A 123 4.78 16.79 4.14
C LEU A 123 4.74 18.02 5.08
N PRO A 124 5.78 18.32 5.89
CA PRO A 124 5.73 19.46 6.82
C PRO A 124 5.56 20.80 6.13
N SER A 125 6.22 21.01 4.97
CA SER A 125 6.13 22.29 4.23
C SER A 125 4.72 22.60 3.71
N ARG A 126 3.84 21.61 3.69
CA ARG A 126 2.45 21.73 3.23
C ARG A 126 1.42 21.68 4.36
N GLY A 127 1.88 21.87 5.61
CA GLY A 127 1.03 21.91 6.79
C GLY A 127 0.55 20.55 7.31
N TYR A 128 1.20 19.45 6.88
CA TYR A 128 0.88 18.12 7.38
C TYR A 128 1.54 17.85 8.73
N ASN A 129 0.76 17.33 9.62
CA ASN A 129 1.11 16.65 10.85
C ASN A 129 0.20 15.41 10.97
N GLU A 130 0.33 14.60 12.02
CA GLU A 130 -0.48 13.40 12.21
C GLU A 130 -1.99 13.69 12.06
N LYS A 131 -2.48 14.70 12.79
CA LYS A 131 -3.90 15.07 12.78
C LYS A 131 -4.39 15.46 11.38
N THR A 132 -3.66 16.36 10.69
CA THR A 132 -4.07 16.86 9.37
C THR A 132 -3.88 15.80 8.30
N PHE A 133 -2.94 14.86 8.44
CA PHE A 133 -2.79 13.71 7.58
C PHE A 133 -4.02 12.79 7.69
N ILE A 134 -4.39 12.38 8.91
CA ILE A 134 -5.59 11.55 9.15
C ILE A 134 -6.83 12.25 8.61
N GLN A 135 -6.99 13.53 8.90
CA GLN A 135 -8.12 14.32 8.40
C GLN A 135 -8.17 14.34 6.86
N THR A 136 -7.03 14.50 6.19
CA THR A 136 -6.97 14.45 4.72
C THR A 136 -7.40 13.10 4.18
N MET A 137 -6.96 11.99 4.78
CA MET A 137 -7.37 10.65 4.36
C MET A 137 -8.86 10.38 4.61
N ARG A 138 -9.46 10.98 5.64
CA ARG A 138 -10.90 10.85 5.95
C ARG A 138 -11.79 11.69 5.03
N THR A 139 -11.36 12.90 4.72
CA THR A 139 -12.24 13.91 4.10
C THR A 139 -11.89 14.22 2.65
N GLY A 140 -10.73 13.77 2.17
CA GLY A 140 -10.21 14.16 0.86
C GLY A 140 -9.82 15.64 0.76
N LYS A 141 -9.71 16.36 1.90
CA LYS A 141 -9.32 17.78 1.92
C LYS A 141 -7.92 17.94 2.50
N LYS A 142 -7.05 18.58 1.75
CA LYS A 142 -5.68 18.94 2.15
C LYS A 142 -5.69 20.01 3.25
N PRO A 143 -4.58 20.24 4.00
CA PRO A 143 -4.51 21.28 5.02
C PRO A 143 -4.83 22.70 4.52
N ASN A 144 -4.57 22.98 3.25
CA ASN A 144 -4.90 24.26 2.60
C ASN A 144 -6.35 24.35 2.09
N GLY A 145 -7.22 23.38 2.42
CA GLY A 145 -8.62 23.32 2.02
C GLY A 145 -8.89 22.78 0.62
N MET A 146 -7.88 22.62 -0.23
CA MET A 146 -8.07 22.07 -1.58
C MET A 146 -8.36 20.57 -1.53
N ALA A 147 -9.18 20.09 -2.47
CA ALA A 147 -9.42 18.65 -2.61
C ALA A 147 -8.16 17.87 -2.99
N VAL A 148 -8.07 16.65 -2.51
CA VAL A 148 -7.16 15.64 -3.08
C VAL A 148 -7.74 15.26 -4.44
N MET A 149 -6.89 15.32 -5.47
CA MET A 149 -7.34 15.08 -6.83
C MET A 149 -7.16 13.62 -7.23
N PRO A 150 -8.00 13.08 -8.12
CA PRO A 150 -7.76 11.78 -8.73
C PRO A 150 -6.37 11.69 -9.38
N PRO A 151 -5.78 10.51 -9.48
CA PRO A 151 -6.34 9.19 -9.14
C PRO A 151 -6.14 8.76 -7.68
N MET A 152 -5.77 9.67 -6.75
CA MET A 152 -5.58 9.30 -5.34
C MET A 152 -6.90 8.72 -4.77
N PRO A 153 -6.95 7.43 -4.37
CA PRO A 153 -8.20 6.76 -4.05
C PRO A 153 -8.63 7.02 -2.59
N VAL A 154 -9.04 8.25 -2.30
CA VAL A 154 -9.47 8.68 -0.96
C VAL A 154 -10.61 7.81 -0.45
N GLU A 155 -11.55 7.43 -1.32
CA GLU A 155 -12.71 6.58 -1.01
C GLU A 155 -12.30 5.20 -0.47
N VAL A 156 -11.11 4.73 -0.81
CA VAL A 156 -10.53 3.49 -0.27
C VAL A 156 -9.87 3.78 1.08
N TYR A 157 -9.02 4.79 1.15
CA TYR A 157 -8.21 5.08 2.35
C TYR A 157 -9.02 5.59 3.54
N GLN A 158 -10.16 6.25 3.30
CA GLN A 158 -11.06 6.67 4.37
C GLN A 158 -11.62 5.50 5.19
N ASN A 159 -11.55 4.26 4.70
CA ASN A 159 -12.00 3.05 5.40
C ASN A 159 -10.91 2.42 6.29
N LEU A 160 -9.66 2.89 6.24
CA LEU A 160 -8.61 2.45 7.15
C LEU A 160 -8.98 2.85 8.59
N THR A 161 -8.57 2.06 9.58
CA THR A 161 -8.74 2.43 10.98
C THR A 161 -7.88 3.66 11.34
N ASP A 162 -8.18 4.33 12.46
CA ASP A 162 -7.34 5.44 12.91
C ASP A 162 -5.93 4.96 13.28
N ASP A 163 -5.80 3.76 13.83
CA ASP A 163 -4.49 3.16 14.11
C ASP A 163 -3.71 2.83 12.84
N ASP A 164 -4.39 2.41 11.75
CA ASP A 164 -3.74 2.22 10.46
C ASP A 164 -3.25 3.55 9.87
N LEU A 165 -4.08 4.58 9.87
CA LEU A 165 -3.70 5.92 9.38
C LEU A 165 -2.58 6.53 10.22
N ARG A 166 -2.62 6.37 11.55
CA ARG A 166 -1.55 6.78 12.46
C ARG A 166 -0.26 6.01 12.17
N SER A 167 -0.37 4.70 11.94
CA SER A 167 0.78 3.85 11.58
C SER A 167 1.45 4.31 10.28
N ILE A 168 0.65 4.61 9.25
CA ILE A 168 1.16 5.16 7.99
C ILE A 168 1.91 6.46 8.26
N TRP A 169 1.33 7.40 9.02
CA TRP A 169 1.98 8.65 9.39
C TRP A 169 3.31 8.43 10.12
N MET A 170 3.31 7.55 11.12
CA MET A 170 4.53 7.21 11.87
C MET A 170 5.63 6.69 10.95
N TYR A 171 5.30 5.81 10.00
CA TYR A 171 6.27 5.32 9.03
C TYR A 171 6.78 6.42 8.10
N LEU A 172 5.90 7.27 7.54
CA LEU A 172 6.29 8.38 6.68
C LEU A 172 7.25 9.34 7.40
N ALA A 173 7.06 9.56 8.70
CA ALA A 173 7.93 10.39 9.53
C ALA A 173 9.34 9.79 9.74
N THR A 174 9.52 8.47 9.58
CA THR A 174 10.84 7.81 9.68
C THR A 174 11.63 7.79 8.39
N LEU A 175 11.03 8.21 7.28
CA LEU A 175 11.70 8.19 5.97
C LEU A 175 12.88 9.16 5.94
N LYS A 176 13.88 8.83 5.13
CA LYS A 176 14.94 9.78 4.81
C LYS A 176 14.34 10.99 4.09
N PRO A 177 14.55 12.24 4.56
CA PRO A 177 14.11 13.43 3.85
C PRO A 177 14.72 13.49 2.45
N VAL A 178 13.88 13.73 1.45
CA VAL A 178 14.31 13.91 0.05
C VAL A 178 13.82 15.29 -0.41
N ARG A 179 14.74 16.20 -0.68
CA ARG A 179 14.40 17.52 -1.22
C ARG A 179 13.95 17.36 -2.68
N ASN A 180 12.66 17.59 -2.93
CA ASN A 180 12.05 17.54 -4.25
C ASN A 180 10.85 18.49 -4.31
N ALA A 181 11.03 19.63 -4.96
CA ALA A 181 9.99 20.65 -5.13
C ALA A 181 9.03 20.25 -6.24
N VAL A 182 8.15 19.30 -5.93
CA VAL A 182 7.14 18.82 -6.87
C VAL A 182 6.26 19.97 -7.36
N LEU A 183 6.06 20.05 -8.68
CA LEU A 183 5.15 21.03 -9.27
C LEU A 183 3.72 20.83 -8.79
N ALA A 184 2.97 21.89 -8.61
CA ALA A 184 1.56 21.80 -8.25
C ALA A 184 0.76 21.20 -9.42
N GLY A 185 -0.22 20.36 -9.10
CA GLY A 185 -1.23 19.96 -10.07
C GLY A 185 -2.11 21.14 -10.46
N ILE A 186 -2.69 21.07 -11.66
CA ILE A 186 -3.55 22.12 -12.22
C ILE A 186 -4.99 21.58 -12.26
N PRO A 187 -5.88 22.03 -11.37
CA PRO A 187 -7.28 21.63 -11.44
C PRO A 187 -7.94 22.13 -12.75
N ASN A 188 -8.86 21.33 -13.28
CA ASN A 188 -9.72 21.81 -14.35
C ASN A 188 -10.79 22.74 -13.74
N PRO A 189 -10.87 24.02 -14.11
CA PRO A 189 -11.83 24.96 -13.51
C PRO A 189 -13.29 24.62 -13.85
N THR A 190 -13.53 23.80 -14.86
CA THR A 190 -14.86 23.37 -15.29
C THR A 190 -15.24 21.97 -14.82
N ALA A 191 -14.37 21.26 -14.09
CA ALA A 191 -14.69 19.97 -13.50
C ALA A 191 -15.72 20.16 -12.37
N LYS A 192 -16.85 19.46 -12.50
CA LYS A 192 -17.93 19.40 -11.50
C LYS A 192 -17.75 18.18 -10.60
#